data_b0b3b6f9aec5a66ddce04b469378c5f8
#
_entry.id   b0b3b6f9aec5a66ddce04b469378c5f8
#
_cell.length_a   1.000
_cell.length_b   1.000
_cell.length_c   1.000
_cell.angle_alpha   90.00
_cell.angle_beta   90.00
_cell.angle_gamma   90.00
#
_symmetry.space_group_name_H-M   'P 1'
#
loop_
_entity.id
_entity.type
_entity.pdbx_description
1 polymer ?
#
loop_
_entity_poly.entity_id
_entity_poly.type
_entity_poly.pdbx_seq_one_letter_code
_entity_poly.pdbx_strand_id
1 'polypeptide(L)'
;MNEIGIIGLGRFGKVLVNILQKGFSIYGYDIGNIDYVPGVTVCGLEKVLKQKVIFIAVPIRSFKSLIQLIAPKLRNDTTLIDVCSVKTYPVQIMKENLNKNIGIIATHPMFGPDSFQTNNKLKMMMNKVNDPNNQFDVWKEFFENQRIKIIEMSPDDHDKMAAQSQGVTHFLGRMLKQFGIDKTSIDTHGFKDLLDLVDQTCNDTWELYTDLQLFNPYTMDVISRLKSSTEQLHQQLEEYDNVDIK
;
A
#
# COMPACT_ATOMS: atom_id res chain seq x y z
N MET A 1 -10.98 -24.04 4.33
CA MET A 1 -10.44 -23.13 5.38
C MET A 1 -11.45 -21.99 5.51
N ASN A 2 -12.11 -21.88 6.66
CA ASN A 2 -13.20 -20.87 6.78
C ASN A 2 -12.83 -19.71 7.72
N GLU A 3 -11.68 -19.80 8.41
CA GLU A 3 -11.26 -18.80 9.41
C GLU A 3 -9.89 -18.23 9.03
N ILE A 4 -9.77 -16.91 9.14
CA ILE A 4 -8.54 -16.15 8.85
C ILE A 4 -8.30 -15.10 9.92
N GLY A 5 -7.06 -14.63 9.99
CA GLY A 5 -6.64 -13.53 10.86
C GLY A 5 -6.40 -12.24 10.10
N ILE A 6 -6.67 -11.10 10.73
CA ILE A 6 -6.23 -9.78 10.28
C ILE A 6 -5.56 -9.07 11.46
N ILE A 7 -4.36 -8.54 11.22
CA ILE A 7 -3.66 -7.65 12.15
C ILE A 7 -3.63 -6.25 11.53
N GLY A 8 -4.29 -5.30 12.19
CA GLY A 8 -4.53 -3.96 11.70
C GLY A 8 -5.95 -3.77 11.17
N LEU A 9 -6.79 -3.06 11.91
CA LEU A 9 -8.18 -2.77 11.60
C LEU A 9 -8.40 -1.27 11.31
N GLY A 10 -7.34 -0.59 10.86
CA GLY A 10 -7.39 0.80 10.43
C GLY A 10 -8.21 1.02 9.15
N ARG A 11 -8.05 2.16 8.49
CA ARG A 11 -8.82 2.52 7.27
C ARG A 11 -8.77 1.40 6.21
N PHE A 12 -7.58 0.94 5.84
CA PHE A 12 -7.43 -0.12 4.84
C PHE A 12 -7.82 -1.50 5.38
N GLY A 13 -7.53 -1.82 6.65
CA GLY A 13 -7.97 -3.08 7.27
C GLY A 13 -9.48 -3.29 7.16
N LYS A 14 -10.29 -2.23 7.28
CA LYS A 14 -11.75 -2.28 7.09
C LYS A 14 -12.15 -2.55 5.63
N VAL A 15 -11.42 -2.01 4.65
CA VAL A 15 -11.62 -2.36 3.23
C VAL A 15 -11.33 -3.84 2.98
N LEU A 16 -10.23 -4.32 3.55
CA LEU A 16 -9.84 -5.72 3.45
C LEU A 16 -10.90 -6.65 4.06
N VAL A 17 -11.45 -6.28 5.22
CA VAL A 17 -12.59 -7.00 5.84
C VAL A 17 -13.79 -7.08 4.87
N ASN A 18 -14.17 -5.98 4.22
CA ASN A 18 -15.29 -5.97 3.27
C ASN A 18 -15.07 -6.94 2.09
N ILE A 19 -13.83 -7.18 1.71
CA ILE A 19 -13.49 -8.14 0.66
C ILE A 19 -13.53 -9.57 1.20
N LEU A 20 -12.85 -9.80 2.33
CA LEU A 20 -12.60 -11.14 2.87
C LEU A 20 -13.84 -11.78 3.54
N GLN A 21 -14.73 -10.99 4.14
CA GLN A 21 -15.95 -11.51 4.79
C GLN A 21 -16.90 -12.22 3.83
N LYS A 22 -16.75 -12.05 2.54
CA LYS A 22 -17.54 -12.75 1.51
C LYS A 22 -17.23 -14.26 1.43
N GLY A 23 -16.09 -14.70 1.95
CA GLY A 23 -15.68 -16.09 1.92
C GLY A 23 -15.18 -16.64 3.25
N PHE A 24 -14.94 -15.78 4.26
CA PHE A 24 -14.25 -16.19 5.48
C PHE A 24 -14.86 -15.57 6.74
N SER A 25 -14.76 -16.31 7.85
CA SER A 25 -14.92 -15.79 9.21
C SER A 25 -13.60 -15.12 9.63
N ILE A 26 -13.66 -13.90 10.12
CA ILE A 26 -12.48 -13.07 10.36
C ILE A 26 -12.26 -12.86 11.84
N TYR A 27 -11.07 -13.21 12.34
CA TYR A 27 -10.55 -12.80 13.64
C TYR A 27 -9.62 -11.62 13.44
N GLY A 28 -9.92 -10.49 14.09
CA GLY A 28 -9.16 -9.27 13.93
C GLY A 28 -8.53 -8.76 15.21
N TYR A 29 -7.32 -8.24 15.10
CA TYR A 29 -6.61 -7.56 16.18
C TYR A 29 -6.12 -6.19 15.70
N ASP A 30 -6.23 -5.21 16.56
CA ASP A 30 -5.61 -3.90 16.41
C ASP A 30 -4.99 -3.48 17.74
N ILE A 31 -3.88 -2.72 17.69
CA ILE A 31 -3.23 -2.17 18.89
C ILE A 31 -4.05 -1.04 19.51
N GLY A 32 -4.88 -0.36 18.73
CA GLY A 32 -5.85 0.61 19.19
C GLY A 32 -7.04 -0.08 19.87
N ASN A 33 -7.71 0.60 20.77
CA ASN A 33 -8.94 0.13 21.40
C ASN A 33 -10.09 0.17 20.38
N ILE A 34 -10.20 -0.87 19.55
CA ILE A 34 -11.28 -1.05 18.60
C ILE A 34 -12.20 -2.13 19.16
N ASP A 35 -13.38 -1.74 19.63
CA ASP A 35 -14.33 -2.67 20.22
C ASP A 35 -15.16 -3.43 19.17
N TYR A 36 -15.40 -2.80 18.00
CA TYR A 36 -16.27 -3.36 16.99
C TYR A 36 -15.87 -2.96 15.57
N VAL A 37 -15.83 -3.96 14.68
CA VAL A 37 -15.75 -3.80 13.21
C VAL A 37 -16.76 -4.75 12.58
N PRO A 38 -17.69 -4.28 11.73
CA PRO A 38 -18.64 -5.16 11.06
C PRO A 38 -17.95 -6.28 10.29
N GLY A 39 -18.40 -7.53 10.47
CA GLY A 39 -17.82 -8.70 9.80
C GLY A 39 -16.55 -9.27 10.45
N VAL A 40 -16.13 -8.76 11.62
CA VAL A 40 -14.94 -9.22 12.33
C VAL A 40 -15.26 -9.61 13.76
N THR A 41 -14.74 -10.75 14.20
CA THR A 41 -14.61 -11.06 15.64
C THR A 41 -13.34 -10.38 16.15
N VAL A 42 -13.48 -9.19 16.75
CA VAL A 42 -12.35 -8.48 17.38
C VAL A 42 -11.89 -9.29 18.60
N CYS A 43 -10.58 -9.55 18.69
CA CYS A 43 -10.03 -10.41 19.72
C CYS A 43 -8.55 -10.09 20.02
N GLY A 44 -8.00 -10.71 21.06
CA GLY A 44 -6.56 -10.60 21.37
C GLY A 44 -5.68 -11.20 20.28
N LEU A 45 -4.44 -10.68 20.17
CA LEU A 45 -3.44 -11.10 19.18
C LEU A 45 -3.24 -12.62 19.17
N GLU A 46 -3.16 -13.26 20.32
CA GLU A 46 -2.95 -14.71 20.44
C GLU A 46 -4.03 -15.55 19.72
N LYS A 47 -5.25 -15.06 19.62
CA LYS A 47 -6.33 -15.75 18.89
C LYS A 47 -6.16 -15.59 17.37
N VAL A 48 -5.71 -14.42 16.92
CA VAL A 48 -5.39 -14.17 15.51
C VAL A 48 -4.23 -15.04 15.06
N LEU A 49 -3.19 -15.19 15.89
CA LEU A 49 -2.00 -16.01 15.57
C LEU A 49 -2.27 -17.52 15.48
N LYS A 50 -3.44 -17.99 15.92
CA LYS A 50 -3.86 -19.39 15.73
C LYS A 50 -4.37 -19.68 14.33
N GLN A 51 -4.62 -18.65 13.51
CA GLN A 51 -5.15 -18.81 12.17
C GLN A 51 -4.07 -19.27 11.19
N LYS A 52 -4.46 -20.08 10.20
CA LYS A 52 -3.54 -20.58 9.16
C LYS A 52 -3.15 -19.51 8.15
N VAL A 53 -4.01 -18.54 7.92
CA VAL A 53 -3.71 -17.39 7.07
C VAL A 53 -3.96 -16.11 7.85
N ILE A 54 -2.98 -15.22 7.82
CA ILE A 54 -3.03 -13.95 8.55
C ILE A 54 -2.63 -12.81 7.61
N PHE A 55 -3.53 -11.86 7.44
CA PHE A 55 -3.26 -10.62 6.74
C PHE A 55 -2.66 -9.58 7.66
N ILE A 56 -1.62 -8.90 7.18
CA ILE A 56 -0.91 -7.84 7.90
C ILE A 56 -1.24 -6.50 7.26
N ALA A 57 -2.09 -5.70 7.91
CA ALA A 57 -2.59 -4.42 7.45
C ALA A 57 -2.20 -3.27 8.41
N VAL A 58 -0.95 -3.27 8.84
CA VAL A 58 -0.37 -2.25 9.74
C VAL A 58 0.46 -1.23 8.96
N PRO A 59 0.70 -0.02 9.52
CA PRO A 59 1.63 0.95 8.93
C PRO A 59 3.01 0.33 8.68
N ILE A 60 3.64 0.72 7.57
CA ILE A 60 4.94 0.15 7.13
C ILE A 60 6.01 0.32 8.22
N ARG A 61 6.06 1.48 8.88
CA ARG A 61 7.00 1.76 9.99
C ARG A 61 6.86 0.80 11.17
N SER A 62 5.68 0.24 11.39
CA SER A 62 5.40 -0.71 12.47
C SER A 62 5.62 -2.17 12.06
N PHE A 63 5.86 -2.43 10.76
CA PHE A 63 5.88 -3.77 10.20
C PHE A 63 7.00 -4.63 10.81
N LYS A 64 8.23 -4.10 10.91
CA LYS A 64 9.37 -4.83 11.45
C LYS A 64 9.15 -5.26 12.91
N SER A 65 8.72 -4.34 13.76
CA SER A 65 8.48 -4.64 15.17
C SER A 65 7.34 -5.65 15.36
N LEU A 66 6.30 -5.56 14.54
CA LEU A 66 5.22 -6.55 14.54
C LEU A 66 5.73 -7.93 14.15
N ILE A 67 6.45 -8.06 13.03
CA ILE A 67 6.95 -9.36 12.56
C ILE A 67 7.87 -9.98 13.62
N GLN A 68 8.78 -9.22 14.22
CA GLN A 68 9.64 -9.70 15.29
C GLN A 68 8.87 -10.18 16.53
N LEU A 69 7.78 -9.50 16.87
CA LEU A 69 6.90 -9.88 17.99
C LEU A 69 6.14 -11.18 17.74
N ILE A 70 5.64 -11.38 16.51
CA ILE A 70 4.76 -12.51 16.19
C ILE A 70 5.52 -13.74 15.70
N ALA A 71 6.68 -13.58 15.06
CA ALA A 71 7.45 -14.68 14.45
C ALA A 71 7.63 -15.90 15.37
N PRO A 72 8.04 -15.76 16.67
CA PRO A 72 8.22 -16.89 17.54
C PRO A 72 6.93 -17.57 18.00
N LYS A 73 5.78 -16.95 17.72
CA LYS A 73 4.45 -17.43 18.16
C LYS A 73 3.63 -18.02 17.01
N LEU A 74 4.11 -17.89 15.77
CA LEU A 74 3.40 -18.42 14.61
C LEU A 74 3.48 -19.94 14.56
N ARG A 75 2.42 -20.56 14.08
CA ARG A 75 2.39 -21.99 13.75
C ARG A 75 3.20 -22.24 12.49
N ASN A 76 3.85 -23.38 12.38
CA ASN A 76 4.64 -23.76 11.21
C ASN A 76 3.84 -23.85 9.89
N ASP A 77 2.52 -24.00 9.98
CA ASP A 77 1.61 -24.07 8.83
C ASP A 77 0.90 -22.73 8.54
N THR A 78 1.40 -21.63 9.09
CA THR A 78 0.85 -20.28 8.86
C THR A 78 1.36 -19.70 7.54
N THR A 79 0.51 -18.96 6.83
CA THR A 79 0.86 -18.10 5.71
C THR A 79 0.55 -16.65 6.09
N LEU A 80 1.55 -15.78 5.99
CA LEU A 80 1.38 -14.34 6.15
C LEU A 80 1.18 -13.68 4.78
N ILE A 81 0.19 -12.81 4.69
CA ILE A 81 -0.11 -12.00 3.51
C ILE A 81 -0.03 -10.53 3.92
N ASP A 82 0.98 -9.82 3.42
CA ASP A 82 1.08 -8.37 3.65
C ASP A 82 0.29 -7.59 2.60
N VAL A 83 -0.20 -6.40 2.96
CA VAL A 83 -0.93 -5.49 2.08
C VAL A 83 -0.27 -4.10 2.02
N CYS A 84 1.01 -4.00 2.34
CA CYS A 84 1.73 -2.73 2.32
C CYS A 84 1.82 -2.13 0.89
N SER A 85 1.93 -0.81 0.81
CA SER A 85 2.11 -0.09 -0.46
C SER A 85 3.53 -0.15 -1.03
N VAL A 86 4.52 -0.61 -0.26
CA VAL A 86 5.86 -0.97 -0.71
C VAL A 86 6.09 -2.46 -0.54
N LYS A 87 6.94 -3.09 -1.33
CA LYS A 87 7.09 -4.55 -1.34
C LYS A 87 8.44 -5.05 -0.90
N THR A 88 9.52 -4.40 -1.30
CA THR A 88 10.89 -4.85 -0.99
C THR A 88 11.13 -4.93 0.50
N TYR A 89 10.78 -3.86 1.24
CA TYR A 89 11.00 -3.78 2.68
C TYR A 89 10.23 -4.85 3.49
N PRO A 90 8.88 -4.99 3.38
CA PRO A 90 8.16 -6.00 4.16
C PRO A 90 8.58 -7.43 3.80
N VAL A 91 8.86 -7.70 2.53
CA VAL A 91 9.36 -9.03 2.10
C VAL A 91 10.71 -9.34 2.73
N GLN A 92 11.64 -8.38 2.75
CA GLN A 92 12.93 -8.56 3.39
C GLN A 92 12.77 -8.85 4.90
N ILE A 93 11.96 -8.05 5.60
CA ILE A 93 11.70 -8.25 7.04
C ILE A 93 11.11 -9.63 7.31
N MET A 94 10.14 -10.09 6.51
CA MET A 94 9.58 -11.42 6.67
C MET A 94 10.62 -12.53 6.42
N LYS A 95 11.43 -12.43 5.37
CA LYS A 95 12.49 -13.40 5.06
C LYS A 95 13.55 -13.50 6.17
N GLU A 96 13.91 -12.39 6.79
CA GLU A 96 14.93 -12.33 7.83
C GLU A 96 14.43 -12.89 9.18
N ASN A 97 13.14 -12.82 9.46
CA ASN A 97 12.59 -13.12 10.80
C ASN A 97 11.72 -14.38 10.85
N LEU A 98 11.26 -14.90 9.71
CA LEU A 98 10.38 -16.05 9.66
C LEU A 98 11.14 -17.33 9.28
N ASN A 99 10.72 -18.46 9.83
CA ASN A 99 11.27 -19.75 9.41
C ASN A 99 10.70 -20.17 8.05
N LYS A 100 11.41 -21.09 7.37
CA LYS A 100 11.09 -21.55 6.00
C LYS A 100 9.73 -22.22 5.84
N ASN A 101 9.11 -22.67 6.92
CA ASN A 101 7.81 -23.34 6.89
C ASN A 101 6.64 -22.34 6.90
N ILE A 102 6.90 -21.05 7.21
CA ILE A 102 5.91 -19.98 7.14
C ILE A 102 5.76 -19.52 5.70
N GLY A 103 4.52 -19.57 5.19
CA GLY A 103 4.20 -19.01 3.88
C GLY A 103 4.29 -17.48 3.89
N ILE A 104 4.78 -16.92 2.79
CA ILE A 104 4.89 -15.47 2.58
C ILE A 104 4.33 -15.13 1.21
N ILE A 105 3.22 -14.40 1.19
CA ILE A 105 2.62 -13.86 -0.02
C ILE A 105 2.66 -12.33 0.11
N ALA A 106 3.38 -11.69 -0.79
CA ALA A 106 3.41 -10.23 -0.86
C ALA A 106 2.27 -9.73 -1.74
N THR A 107 1.51 -8.75 -1.24
CA THR A 107 0.45 -8.12 -2.03
C THR A 107 0.49 -6.59 -1.89
N HIS A 108 0.03 -5.90 -2.92
CA HIS A 108 -0.28 -4.48 -2.84
C HIS A 108 -1.61 -4.21 -3.56
N PRO A 109 -2.70 -4.02 -2.83
CA PRO A 109 -3.95 -3.50 -3.39
C PRO A 109 -3.74 -2.08 -3.93
N MET A 110 -3.86 -1.91 -5.27
CA MET A 110 -3.68 -0.62 -5.94
C MET A 110 -4.94 0.26 -5.81
N PHE A 111 -5.58 0.21 -4.65
CA PHE A 111 -6.78 0.97 -4.30
C PHE A 111 -6.81 1.24 -2.80
N GLY A 112 -7.27 2.41 -2.44
CA GLY A 112 -7.45 2.82 -1.05
C GLY A 112 -8.93 2.84 -0.63
N PRO A 113 -9.23 3.24 0.61
CA PRO A 113 -10.60 3.35 1.11
C PRO A 113 -11.50 4.23 0.24
N ASP A 114 -10.94 5.33 -0.27
CA ASP A 114 -11.70 6.32 -1.04
C ASP A 114 -11.98 5.85 -2.48
N SER A 115 -11.08 5.06 -3.08
CA SER A 115 -11.22 4.54 -4.44
C SER A 115 -11.89 3.16 -4.51
N PHE A 116 -12.01 2.43 -3.42
CA PHE A 116 -12.60 1.10 -3.39
C PHE A 116 -14.07 1.07 -3.81
N GLN A 117 -14.83 2.09 -3.42
CA GLN A 117 -16.28 2.16 -3.73
C GLN A 117 -16.59 2.71 -5.12
N THR A 118 -15.69 3.50 -5.69
CA THR A 118 -15.89 4.25 -6.93
C THR A 118 -15.24 3.59 -8.15
N ASN A 119 -14.29 2.69 -7.96
CA ASN A 119 -13.53 2.09 -9.05
C ASN A 119 -13.96 0.66 -9.33
N ASN A 120 -14.54 0.44 -10.53
CA ASN A 120 -14.93 -0.89 -11.00
C ASN A 120 -13.77 -1.75 -11.55
N LYS A 121 -12.55 -1.19 -11.62
CA LYS A 121 -11.36 -1.85 -12.18
C LYS A 121 -10.26 -1.97 -11.12
N LEU A 122 -10.56 -2.65 -10.03
CA LEU A 122 -9.60 -2.88 -8.95
C LEU A 122 -8.42 -3.74 -9.45
N LYS A 123 -7.22 -3.39 -9.01
CA LYS A 123 -5.98 -4.13 -9.31
C LYS A 123 -5.24 -4.42 -8.02
N MET A 124 -4.53 -5.53 -7.99
CA MET A 124 -3.67 -5.91 -6.88
C MET A 124 -2.39 -6.54 -7.44
N MET A 125 -1.24 -6.07 -6.98
CA MET A 125 0.01 -6.79 -7.19
C MET A 125 0.07 -7.98 -6.25
N MET A 126 0.53 -9.14 -6.74
CA MET A 126 0.81 -10.33 -5.93
C MET A 126 2.16 -10.94 -6.30
N ASN A 127 2.85 -11.50 -5.28
CA ASN A 127 4.07 -12.27 -5.47
C ASN A 127 4.14 -13.46 -4.52
N LYS A 128 4.50 -14.62 -5.08
CA LYS A 128 4.77 -15.87 -4.34
C LYS A 128 6.20 -15.84 -3.81
N VAL A 129 6.40 -15.30 -2.60
CA VAL A 129 7.74 -15.19 -2.00
C VAL A 129 8.22 -16.53 -1.44
N ASN A 130 7.36 -17.18 -0.66
CA ASN A 130 7.54 -18.52 -0.09
C ASN A 130 6.16 -19.15 0.13
N ASP A 131 5.91 -20.34 -0.42
CA ASP A 131 4.56 -20.92 -0.36
C ASP A 131 4.57 -22.43 -0.04
N PRO A 132 5.14 -22.83 1.13
CA PRO A 132 5.17 -24.23 1.54
C PRO A 132 3.77 -24.80 1.83
N ASN A 133 2.77 -23.93 2.00
CA ASN A 133 1.40 -24.28 2.35
C ASN A 133 0.44 -24.26 1.16
N ASN A 134 0.93 -24.03 -0.07
CA ASN A 134 0.16 -23.96 -1.32
C ASN A 134 -1.03 -22.98 -1.24
N GLN A 135 -0.80 -21.80 -0.67
CA GLN A 135 -1.83 -20.79 -0.47
C GLN A 135 -1.91 -19.74 -1.59
N PHE A 136 -0.84 -19.56 -2.36
CA PHE A 136 -0.76 -18.50 -3.35
C PHE A 136 -1.90 -18.57 -4.39
N ASP A 137 -2.06 -19.72 -5.02
CA ASP A 137 -3.06 -19.89 -6.09
C ASP A 137 -4.49 -19.80 -5.53
N VAL A 138 -4.72 -20.29 -4.29
CA VAL A 138 -6.01 -20.16 -3.57
C VAL A 138 -6.38 -18.69 -3.37
N TRP A 139 -5.45 -17.87 -2.91
CA TRP A 139 -5.70 -16.45 -2.66
C TRP A 139 -5.79 -15.64 -3.95
N LYS A 140 -5.01 -15.98 -4.96
CA LYS A 140 -5.12 -15.39 -6.29
C LYS A 140 -6.52 -15.60 -6.86
N GLU A 141 -6.99 -16.85 -6.91
CA GLU A 141 -8.33 -17.18 -7.38
C GLU A 141 -9.43 -16.48 -6.56
N PHE A 142 -9.29 -16.44 -5.23
CA PHE A 142 -10.23 -15.73 -4.38
C PHE A 142 -10.36 -14.25 -4.76
N PHE A 143 -9.24 -13.54 -4.94
CA PHE A 143 -9.28 -12.12 -5.29
C PHE A 143 -9.80 -11.89 -6.72
N GLU A 144 -9.44 -12.74 -7.68
CA GLU A 144 -9.98 -12.68 -9.05
C GLU A 144 -11.50 -12.87 -9.06
N ASN A 145 -12.03 -13.77 -8.25
CA ASN A 145 -13.48 -13.96 -8.05
C ASN A 145 -14.16 -12.73 -7.40
N GLN A 146 -13.41 -11.90 -6.68
CA GLN A 146 -13.88 -10.59 -6.20
C GLN A 146 -13.72 -9.47 -7.24
N ARG A 147 -13.45 -9.80 -8.51
CA ARG A 147 -13.21 -8.87 -9.64
C ARG A 147 -12.00 -7.95 -9.42
N ILE A 148 -11.01 -8.41 -8.69
CA ILE A 148 -9.73 -7.73 -8.52
C ILE A 148 -8.75 -8.34 -9.53
N LYS A 149 -8.29 -7.53 -10.48
CA LYS A 149 -7.28 -7.98 -11.45
C LYS A 149 -5.94 -8.18 -10.76
N ILE A 150 -5.42 -9.40 -10.79
CA ILE A 150 -4.11 -9.72 -10.24
C ILE A 150 -3.01 -9.42 -11.26
N ILE A 151 -1.93 -8.81 -10.77
CA ILE A 151 -0.71 -8.52 -11.53
C ILE A 151 0.45 -9.17 -10.77
N GLU A 152 0.96 -10.27 -11.31
CA GLU A 152 2.11 -10.95 -10.71
C GLU A 152 3.40 -10.27 -11.15
N MET A 153 4.22 -9.87 -10.17
CA MET A 153 5.55 -9.31 -10.41
C MET A 153 6.44 -9.46 -9.17
N SER A 154 7.74 -9.28 -9.35
CA SER A 154 8.66 -9.28 -8.22
C SER A 154 8.47 -8.05 -7.31
N PRO A 155 8.81 -8.15 -6.02
CA PRO A 155 8.82 -7.00 -5.11
C PRO A 155 9.67 -5.83 -5.60
N ASP A 156 10.79 -6.14 -6.22
CA ASP A 156 11.74 -5.16 -6.75
C ASP A 156 11.17 -4.40 -7.96
N ASP A 157 10.61 -5.13 -8.95
CA ASP A 157 9.97 -4.51 -10.11
C ASP A 157 8.76 -3.67 -9.69
N HIS A 158 7.98 -4.16 -8.70
CA HIS A 158 6.89 -3.39 -8.13
C HIS A 158 7.37 -2.04 -7.59
N ASP A 159 8.38 -2.04 -6.72
CA ASP A 159 8.84 -0.82 -6.05
C ASP A 159 9.48 0.16 -7.04
N LYS A 160 10.18 -0.33 -8.09
CA LYS A 160 10.65 0.51 -9.20
C LYS A 160 9.51 1.22 -9.93
N MET A 161 8.46 0.47 -10.27
CA MET A 161 7.29 1.03 -10.97
C MET A 161 6.47 1.95 -10.05
N ALA A 162 6.29 1.58 -8.78
CA ALA A 162 5.58 2.39 -7.80
C ALA A 162 6.30 3.70 -7.51
N ALA A 163 7.64 3.73 -7.48
CA ALA A 163 8.40 4.96 -7.31
C ALA A 163 8.14 5.95 -8.45
N GLN A 164 8.09 5.47 -9.69
CA GLN A 164 7.86 6.31 -10.88
C GLN A 164 6.39 6.73 -11.07
N SER A 165 5.44 6.03 -10.47
CA SER A 165 4.02 6.34 -10.55
C SER A 165 3.49 6.91 -9.24
N GLN A 166 3.20 6.07 -8.27
CA GLN A 166 2.67 6.47 -6.95
C GLN A 166 3.57 7.46 -6.22
N GLY A 167 4.90 7.19 -6.19
CA GLY A 167 5.87 8.08 -5.54
C GLY A 167 5.81 9.49 -6.09
N VAL A 168 5.83 9.64 -7.43
CA VAL A 168 5.70 10.93 -8.12
C VAL A 168 4.34 11.56 -7.84
N THR A 169 3.26 10.80 -7.98
CA THR A 169 1.88 11.29 -7.79
C THR A 169 1.69 11.89 -6.39
N HIS A 170 2.07 11.15 -5.34
CA HIS A 170 1.96 11.63 -3.96
C HIS A 170 2.91 12.79 -3.66
N PHE A 171 4.11 12.80 -4.23
CA PHE A 171 5.04 13.92 -4.06
C PHE A 171 4.50 15.20 -4.70
N LEU A 172 4.04 15.12 -5.95
CA LEU A 172 3.48 16.26 -6.68
C LEU A 172 2.23 16.82 -6.00
N GLY A 173 1.31 15.97 -5.55
CA GLY A 173 0.13 16.43 -4.84
C GLY A 173 0.48 17.18 -3.55
N ARG A 174 1.44 16.69 -2.75
CA ARG A 174 1.93 17.38 -1.55
C ARG A 174 2.65 18.68 -1.88
N MET A 175 3.47 18.69 -2.94
CA MET A 175 4.16 19.87 -3.43
C MET A 175 3.15 20.95 -3.85
N LEU A 176 2.15 20.60 -4.67
CA LEU A 176 1.11 21.51 -5.13
C LEU A 176 0.29 22.08 -3.97
N LYS A 177 -0.07 21.23 -2.99
CA LYS A 177 -0.74 21.67 -1.77
C LYS A 177 0.12 22.67 -0.98
N GLN A 178 1.43 22.40 -0.84
CA GLN A 178 2.35 23.30 -0.15
C GLN A 178 2.56 24.60 -0.93
N PHE A 179 2.56 24.53 -2.26
CA PHE A 179 2.61 25.70 -3.14
C PHE A 179 1.36 26.57 -3.00
N GLY A 180 0.23 25.99 -2.63
CA GLY A 180 -1.00 26.73 -2.36
C GLY A 180 -1.88 26.93 -3.60
N ILE A 181 -1.98 25.91 -4.47
CA ILE A 181 -2.95 26.01 -5.58
C ILE A 181 -4.38 26.01 -5.03
N ASP A 182 -5.24 26.82 -5.64
CA ASP A 182 -6.65 26.93 -5.29
C ASP A 182 -7.49 27.22 -6.53
N LYS A 183 -8.79 26.97 -6.46
CA LYS A 183 -9.76 27.21 -7.55
C LYS A 183 -9.80 28.68 -7.95
N THR A 184 -9.89 28.88 -9.26
CA THR A 184 -10.09 30.21 -9.86
C THR A 184 -11.33 30.22 -10.77
N SER A 185 -11.74 31.41 -11.23
CA SER A 185 -12.89 31.55 -12.15
C SER A 185 -12.56 31.14 -13.60
N ILE A 186 -11.29 30.87 -13.93
CA ILE A 186 -10.82 30.58 -15.28
C ILE A 186 -10.10 29.23 -15.40
N ASP A 187 -10.40 28.30 -14.47
CA ASP A 187 -9.75 26.99 -14.45
C ASP A 187 -9.92 26.23 -15.75
N THR A 188 -8.81 25.82 -16.34
CA THR A 188 -8.78 24.85 -17.43
C THR A 188 -9.06 23.43 -16.92
N HIS A 189 -9.33 22.50 -17.82
CA HIS A 189 -9.51 21.09 -17.45
C HIS A 189 -8.25 20.51 -16.80
N GLY A 190 -7.06 20.76 -17.38
CA GLY A 190 -5.81 20.28 -16.80
C GLY A 190 -5.52 20.87 -15.41
N PHE A 191 -5.95 22.10 -15.11
CA PHE A 191 -5.80 22.64 -13.75
C PHE A 191 -6.74 21.96 -12.75
N LYS A 192 -7.96 21.60 -13.16
CA LYS A 192 -8.88 20.79 -12.32
C LYS A 192 -8.29 19.42 -12.00
N ASP A 193 -7.62 18.77 -12.98
CA ASP A 193 -6.94 17.50 -12.75
C ASP A 193 -5.84 17.62 -11.68
N LEU A 194 -5.12 18.77 -11.62
CA LEU A 194 -4.15 19.04 -10.56
C LEU A 194 -4.81 19.24 -9.20
N LEU A 195 -5.95 19.90 -9.12
CA LEU A 195 -6.72 20.02 -7.87
C LEU A 195 -7.22 18.66 -7.39
N ASP A 196 -7.75 17.84 -8.31
CA ASP A 196 -8.18 16.46 -8.00
C ASP A 196 -7.01 15.59 -7.52
N LEU A 197 -5.81 15.78 -8.09
CA LEU A 197 -4.59 15.11 -7.65
C LEU A 197 -4.26 15.47 -6.19
N VAL A 198 -4.35 16.75 -5.84
CA VAL A 198 -4.12 17.22 -4.46
C VAL A 198 -5.14 16.57 -3.51
N ASP A 199 -6.41 16.58 -3.88
CA ASP A 199 -7.48 16.00 -3.06
C ASP A 199 -7.26 14.50 -2.85
N GLN A 200 -6.91 13.75 -3.88
CA GLN A 200 -6.66 12.30 -3.80
C GLN A 200 -5.46 11.94 -2.91
N THR A 201 -4.36 12.69 -3.02
CA THR A 201 -3.10 12.33 -2.38
C THR A 201 -2.89 12.95 -1.01
N CYS A 202 -3.60 14.04 -0.71
CA CYS A 202 -3.44 14.77 0.55
C CYS A 202 -4.49 14.43 1.61
N ASN A 203 -5.40 13.49 1.34
CA ASN A 203 -6.31 12.89 2.32
C ASN A 203 -5.62 11.88 3.24
N ASP A 204 -4.45 11.38 2.83
CA ASP A 204 -3.63 10.50 3.63
C ASP A 204 -2.85 11.26 4.71
N THR A 205 -2.55 10.58 5.82
CA THR A 205 -1.73 11.15 6.88
C THR A 205 -0.31 11.43 6.40
N TRP A 206 0.39 12.33 7.11
CA TRP A 206 1.80 12.62 6.83
C TRP A 206 2.68 11.36 7.01
N GLU A 207 2.36 10.55 8.01
CA GLU A 207 3.07 9.29 8.28
C GLU A 207 2.94 8.31 7.12
N LEU A 208 1.73 8.13 6.57
CA LEU A 208 1.53 7.23 5.43
C LEU A 208 2.29 7.72 4.19
N TYR A 209 2.25 9.03 3.93
CA TYR A 209 3.01 9.65 2.85
C TYR A 209 4.52 9.41 3.02
N THR A 210 5.07 9.70 4.20
CA THR A 210 6.50 9.51 4.45
C THR A 210 6.91 8.04 4.40
N ASP A 211 6.07 7.13 4.87
CA ASP A 211 6.34 5.68 4.78
C ASP A 211 6.43 5.23 3.32
N LEU A 212 5.49 5.64 2.48
CA LEU A 212 5.49 5.33 1.06
C LEU A 212 6.76 5.83 0.35
N GLN A 213 7.25 7.02 0.73
CA GLN A 213 8.43 7.62 0.10
C GLN A 213 9.75 7.03 0.62
N LEU A 214 9.84 6.77 1.92
CA LEU A 214 11.12 6.42 2.56
C LEU A 214 11.40 4.92 2.59
N PHE A 215 10.35 4.07 2.62
CA PHE A 215 10.51 2.62 2.63
C PHE A 215 10.60 2.00 1.23
N ASN A 216 10.29 2.75 0.17
CA ASN A 216 10.58 2.35 -1.19
C ASN A 216 12.02 2.79 -1.56
N PRO A 217 12.93 1.86 -1.87
CA PRO A 217 14.33 2.19 -2.08
C PRO A 217 14.61 3.05 -3.32
N TYR A 218 13.63 3.19 -4.23
CA TYR A 218 13.78 3.90 -5.50
C TYR A 218 13.19 5.30 -5.49
N THR A 219 12.33 5.65 -4.55
CA THR A 219 11.54 6.89 -4.61
C THR A 219 12.39 8.14 -4.48
N MET A 220 13.40 8.14 -3.59
CA MET A 220 14.24 9.32 -3.37
C MET A 220 15.06 9.69 -4.60
N ASP A 221 15.52 8.70 -5.38
CA ASP A 221 16.19 8.95 -6.67
C ASP A 221 15.21 9.57 -7.69
N VAL A 222 13.99 9.04 -7.78
CA VAL A 222 12.96 9.57 -8.67
C VAL A 222 12.60 11.01 -8.31
N ILE A 223 12.44 11.32 -7.02
CA ILE A 223 12.17 12.70 -6.55
C ILE A 223 13.33 13.63 -6.88
N SER A 224 14.56 13.18 -6.70
CA SER A 224 15.75 13.99 -7.05
C SER A 224 15.80 14.31 -8.53
N ARG A 225 15.49 13.36 -9.41
CA ARG A 225 15.40 13.60 -10.86
C ARG A 225 14.26 14.57 -11.22
N LEU A 226 13.11 14.44 -10.56
CA LEU A 226 12.00 15.36 -10.75
C LEU A 226 12.39 16.80 -10.37
N LYS A 227 13.08 16.98 -9.23
CA LYS A 227 13.62 18.28 -8.82
C LYS A 227 14.56 18.86 -9.87
N SER A 228 15.53 18.06 -10.34
CA SER A 228 16.48 18.52 -11.39
C SER A 228 15.76 18.90 -12.69
N SER A 229 14.72 18.17 -13.08
CA SER A 229 13.92 18.53 -14.27
C SER A 229 13.19 19.85 -14.09
N THR A 230 12.69 20.16 -12.90
CA THR A 230 12.06 21.45 -12.59
C THR A 230 13.07 22.60 -12.69
N GLU A 231 14.28 22.42 -12.13
CA GLU A 231 15.37 23.40 -12.18
C GLU A 231 15.82 23.66 -13.64
N GLN A 232 15.96 22.60 -14.45
CA GLN A 232 16.34 22.73 -15.87
C GLN A 232 15.28 23.49 -16.68
N LEU A 233 13.99 23.20 -16.46
CA LEU A 233 12.91 23.93 -17.14
C LEU A 233 12.90 25.40 -16.74
N HIS A 234 13.12 25.72 -15.47
CA HIS A 234 13.21 27.10 -15.00
C HIS A 234 14.37 27.83 -15.69
N GLN A 235 15.57 27.22 -15.72
CA GLN A 235 16.74 27.78 -16.40
C GLN A 235 16.49 28.02 -17.89
N GLN A 236 15.86 27.09 -18.59
CA GLN A 236 15.51 27.24 -19.99
C GLN A 236 14.59 28.44 -20.22
N LEU A 237 13.62 28.68 -19.35
CA LEU A 237 12.74 29.84 -19.43
C LEU A 237 13.50 31.15 -19.22
N GLU A 238 14.42 31.19 -18.24
CA GLU A 238 15.28 32.37 -18.02
C GLU A 238 16.18 32.67 -19.23
N GLU A 239 16.72 31.63 -19.88
CA GLU A 239 17.53 31.78 -21.10
C GLU A 239 16.70 32.34 -22.27
N TYR A 240 15.45 31.88 -22.44
CA TYR A 240 14.54 32.41 -23.45
C TYR A 240 14.08 33.84 -23.17
N ASP A 241 13.91 34.24 -21.94
CA ASP A 241 13.55 35.63 -21.55
C ASP A 241 14.69 36.60 -21.90
N ASN A 242 15.95 36.11 -21.88
CA ASN A 242 17.13 36.88 -22.24
C ASN A 242 17.38 36.97 -23.76
N VAL A 243 16.73 36.15 -24.59
CA VAL A 243 16.83 36.10 -26.04
C VAL A 243 15.59 36.75 -26.69
N ASP A 244 15.47 38.10 -26.59
CA ASP A 244 14.58 38.94 -27.35
C ASP A 244 13.06 38.70 -27.35
N ILE A 245 12.40 39.13 -26.29
CA ILE A 245 11.13 39.88 -26.44
C ILE A 245 11.46 41.37 -26.38
N LYS A 246 12.24 41.89 -27.37
CA LYS A 246 12.44 43.32 -27.63
C LYS A 246 11.81 43.70 -28.95
#